data_d09e1134385b24d9f4b8cbf7ecdfa48d
#
_entry.id   d09e1134385b24d9f4b8cbf7ecdfa48d
#
_cell.length_a   1.000
_cell.length_b   1.000
_cell.length_c   1.000
_cell.angle_alpha   90.00
_cell.angle_beta   90.00
_cell.angle_gamma   90.00
#
_symmetry.space_group_name_H-M   'P 1'
#
loop_
_entity.id
_entity.type
_entity.pdbx_description
1 polymer ?
#
loop_
_entity_poly.entity_id
_entity_poly.type
_entity_poly.pdbx_seq_one_letter_code
_entity_poly.pdbx_strand_id
1 'polypeptide(L)'
;DTLPILGLINSYEYSFSAPVIFVTTVGAKAMTTQLLNGAFSLSQNCALLKNKASVDTSYVNYFLIVLFKEERKNIPAHMQPSLRIEDLKKHILIAPPIDEQKAIADYLDTKTAQIDLIIETINTQIEKLNELRKTLINDVVTGKIKVYKEGETI
;
A
#
# COMPACT_ATOMS: atom_id res chain seq x y z
N ASP A 1 -4.77 -9.20 -1.22
CA ASP A 1 -5.43 -7.99 -1.74
C ASP A 1 -5.18 -7.90 -3.22
N THR A 2 -6.17 -8.31 -3.99
CA THR A 2 -6.07 -8.40 -5.43
C THR A 2 -5.88 -7.02 -6.06
N LEU A 3 -4.73 -6.83 -6.66
CA LEU A 3 -4.55 -5.80 -7.67
C LEU A 3 -5.62 -5.99 -8.75
N PRO A 4 -6.19 -4.93 -9.31
CA PRO A 4 -7.13 -5.03 -10.42
C PRO A 4 -6.43 -5.41 -11.74
N ILE A 5 -5.38 -6.21 -11.66
CA ILE A 5 -4.67 -6.79 -12.79
C ILE A 5 -5.28 -8.16 -13.00
N LEU A 6 -5.90 -8.36 -14.14
CA LEU A 6 -6.45 -9.65 -14.53
C LEU A 6 -5.30 -10.59 -14.92
N GLY A 7 -4.83 -11.40 -13.97
CA GLY A 7 -3.69 -12.30 -14.14
C GLY A 7 -3.96 -13.60 -14.90
N LEU A 8 -5.05 -13.72 -15.65
CA LEU A 8 -5.44 -14.98 -16.31
C LEU A 8 -5.58 -14.86 -17.83
N ILE A 9 -4.96 -13.87 -18.44
CA ILE A 9 -5.06 -13.66 -19.88
C ILE A 9 -3.77 -14.16 -20.53
N ASN A 10 -3.89 -14.98 -21.56
CA ASN A 10 -2.76 -15.53 -22.31
C ASN A 10 -2.00 -14.46 -23.13
N SER A 11 -2.46 -13.21 -23.14
CA SER A 11 -1.81 -12.06 -23.73
C SER A 11 -1.97 -10.84 -22.85
N TYR A 12 -0.93 -10.01 -22.79
CA TYR A 12 -0.94 -8.75 -22.06
C TYR A 12 -1.25 -7.60 -23.01
N GLU A 13 -2.11 -6.69 -22.58
CA GLU A 13 -2.47 -5.48 -23.34
C GLU A 13 -1.32 -4.47 -23.40
N TYR A 14 -0.54 -4.41 -22.32
CA TYR A 14 0.52 -3.43 -22.12
C TYR A 14 1.81 -4.10 -21.71
N SER A 15 2.93 -3.59 -22.24
CA SER A 15 4.27 -4.00 -21.83
C SER A 15 5.16 -2.76 -21.75
N PHE A 16 5.81 -2.59 -20.60
CA PHE A 16 6.66 -1.44 -20.32
C PHE A 16 8.03 -1.90 -19.82
N SER A 17 9.06 -1.32 -20.40
CA SER A 17 10.47 -1.55 -20.01
C SER A 17 10.90 -0.72 -18.80
N ALA A 18 10.11 0.29 -18.44
CA ALA A 18 10.34 1.18 -17.30
C ALA A 18 9.09 1.26 -16.44
N PRO A 19 9.21 1.59 -15.14
CA PRO A 19 8.06 1.76 -14.26
C PRO A 19 7.07 2.79 -14.78
N VAL A 20 5.78 2.46 -14.70
CA VAL A 20 4.67 3.37 -14.95
C VAL A 20 3.81 3.44 -13.68
N ILE A 21 3.14 4.57 -13.47
CA ILE A 21 2.26 4.72 -12.32
C ILE A 21 0.88 4.18 -12.70
N PHE A 22 0.49 3.12 -12.03
CA PHE A 22 -0.84 2.58 -12.05
C PHE A 22 -1.72 3.32 -11.05
N VAL A 23 -2.95 3.67 -11.43
CA VAL A 23 -3.92 4.37 -10.57
C VAL A 23 -5.27 3.69 -10.66
N THR A 24 -5.85 3.38 -9.51
CA THR A 24 -7.25 2.93 -9.44
C THR A 24 -8.17 4.14 -9.50
N THR A 25 -9.13 4.13 -10.44
CA THR A 25 -9.97 5.31 -10.70
C THR A 25 -11.33 5.25 -10.03
N VAL A 26 -11.88 4.06 -9.75
CA VAL A 26 -13.24 3.91 -9.19
C VAL A 26 -13.25 2.82 -8.12
N GLY A 27 -14.08 3.02 -7.09
CA GLY A 27 -14.33 2.04 -6.04
C GLY A 27 -13.73 2.39 -4.69
N ALA A 28 -13.88 1.51 -3.72
CA ALA A 28 -13.38 1.73 -2.35
C ALA A 28 -11.86 1.99 -2.30
N LYS A 29 -11.12 1.46 -3.27
CA LYS A 29 -9.66 1.67 -3.43
C LYS A 29 -9.32 2.71 -4.51
N ALA A 30 -10.29 3.50 -4.99
CA ALA A 30 -9.98 4.59 -5.92
C ALA A 30 -8.92 5.54 -5.35
N MET A 31 -8.13 6.17 -6.22
CA MET A 31 -7.03 7.05 -5.81
C MET A 31 -5.92 6.31 -5.02
N THR A 32 -5.69 5.04 -5.34
CA THR A 32 -4.47 4.35 -4.92
C THR A 32 -3.52 4.24 -6.10
N THR A 33 -2.23 4.36 -5.82
CA THR A 33 -1.18 4.31 -6.84
C THR A 33 -0.23 3.15 -6.57
N GLN A 34 0.37 2.64 -7.65
CA GLN A 34 1.42 1.64 -7.59
C GLN A 34 2.35 1.79 -8.79
N LEU A 35 3.63 1.54 -8.59
CA LEU A 35 4.59 1.43 -9.69
C LEU A 35 4.52 0.02 -10.28
N LEU A 36 4.30 -0.06 -11.57
CA LEU A 36 4.29 -1.32 -12.33
C LEU A 36 5.29 -1.27 -13.47
N ASN A 37 5.91 -2.40 -13.77
CA ASN A 37 6.74 -2.59 -14.95
C ASN A 37 6.47 -3.98 -15.55
N GLY A 38 6.96 -4.23 -16.78
CA GLY A 38 6.75 -5.48 -17.48
C GLY A 38 5.42 -5.53 -18.22
N ALA A 39 4.87 -6.73 -18.36
CA ALA A 39 3.66 -6.98 -19.13
C ALA A 39 2.46 -7.23 -18.21
N PHE A 40 1.37 -6.52 -18.43
CA PHE A 40 0.14 -6.64 -17.66
C PHE A 40 -1.07 -6.17 -18.45
N SER A 41 -2.26 -6.54 -17.98
CA SER A 41 -3.55 -6.07 -18.48
C SER A 41 -4.24 -5.20 -17.46
N LEU A 42 -5.03 -4.24 -17.91
CA LEU A 42 -5.77 -3.31 -17.08
C LEU A 42 -7.26 -3.63 -17.06
N SER A 43 -7.89 -3.40 -15.91
CA SER A 43 -9.34 -3.30 -15.85
C SER A 43 -9.80 -1.89 -16.25
N GLN A 44 -11.07 -1.79 -16.64
CA GLN A 44 -11.68 -0.50 -17.02
C GLN A 44 -11.69 0.57 -15.93
N ASN A 45 -11.50 0.17 -14.66
CA ASN A 45 -11.50 1.07 -13.49
C ASN A 45 -10.08 1.51 -13.08
N CYS A 46 -9.16 1.49 -14.03
CA CYS A 46 -7.75 1.80 -13.80
C CYS A 46 -7.22 2.71 -14.89
N ALA A 47 -6.17 3.45 -14.56
CA ALA A 47 -5.44 4.29 -15.50
C ALA A 47 -3.93 4.09 -15.32
N LEU A 48 -3.20 4.32 -16.39
CA LEU A 48 -1.74 4.41 -16.36
C LEU A 48 -1.32 5.86 -16.58
N LEU A 49 -0.43 6.32 -15.72
CA LEU A 49 0.22 7.60 -15.88
C LEU A 49 1.68 7.34 -16.30
N LYS A 50 1.99 7.79 -17.51
CA LYS A 50 3.34 7.73 -18.06
C LYS A 50 3.96 9.12 -17.99
N ASN A 51 5.16 9.21 -17.44
CA ASN A 51 5.89 10.47 -17.41
C ASN A 51 6.24 10.96 -18.82
N LYS A 52 6.05 12.24 -19.03
CA LYS A 52 6.75 12.97 -20.08
C LYS A 52 8.10 13.38 -19.51
N ALA A 53 9.17 13.30 -20.33
CA ALA A 53 10.57 13.52 -19.97
C ALA A 53 10.81 14.64 -18.93
N SER A 54 11.81 14.48 -18.09
CA SER A 54 12.28 15.38 -17.04
C SER A 54 11.66 15.26 -15.63
N VAL A 55 10.83 14.27 -15.38
CA VAL A 55 10.27 14.05 -14.05
C VAL A 55 10.50 12.59 -13.63
N ASP A 56 10.97 12.38 -12.41
CA ASP A 56 11.18 11.04 -11.87
C ASP A 56 9.86 10.35 -11.53
N THR A 57 9.70 9.10 -11.96
CA THR A 57 8.44 8.36 -11.82
C THR A 57 8.13 8.02 -10.36
N SER A 58 9.14 7.65 -9.58
CA SER A 58 8.97 7.33 -8.16
C SER A 58 8.61 8.57 -7.37
N TYR A 59 9.25 9.70 -7.67
CA TYR A 59 8.92 10.99 -7.07
C TYR A 59 7.46 11.38 -7.32
N VAL A 60 7.00 11.27 -8.58
CA VAL A 60 5.59 11.56 -8.92
C VAL A 60 4.65 10.59 -8.21
N ASN A 61 5.00 9.32 -8.10
CA ASN A 61 4.19 8.36 -7.37
C ASN A 61 4.01 8.77 -5.90
N TYR A 62 5.08 9.17 -5.21
CA TYR A 62 4.99 9.67 -3.83
C TYR A 62 4.15 10.94 -3.72
N PHE A 63 4.30 11.86 -4.66
CA PHE A 63 3.46 13.06 -4.72
C PHE A 63 1.97 12.68 -4.84
N LEU A 64 1.64 11.75 -5.73
CA LEU A 64 0.26 11.31 -5.94
C LEU A 64 -0.30 10.57 -4.72
N ILE A 65 0.50 9.80 -3.99
CA ILE A 65 0.07 9.16 -2.74
C ILE A 65 -0.42 10.21 -1.75
N VAL A 66 0.33 11.30 -1.58
CA VAL A 66 -0.05 12.39 -0.66
C VAL A 66 -1.27 13.14 -1.19
N LEU A 67 -1.25 13.52 -2.46
CA LEU A 67 -2.35 14.22 -3.12
C LEU A 67 -3.67 13.45 -2.97
N PHE A 68 -3.68 12.19 -3.32
CA PHE A 68 -4.87 11.36 -3.28
C PHE A 68 -5.37 11.08 -1.86
N LYS A 69 -4.47 11.04 -0.88
CA LYS A 69 -4.85 10.95 0.52
C LYS A 69 -5.63 12.19 0.96
N GLU A 70 -5.22 13.39 0.53
CA GLU A 70 -5.93 14.62 0.83
C GLU A 70 -7.26 14.72 0.07
N GLU A 71 -7.27 14.39 -1.22
CA GLU A 71 -8.50 14.38 -2.03
C GLU A 71 -9.56 13.44 -1.44
N ARG A 72 -9.15 12.27 -0.98
CA ARG A 72 -10.08 11.30 -0.37
C ARG A 72 -10.73 11.81 0.90
N LYS A 73 -10.09 12.67 1.69
CA LYS A 73 -10.69 13.27 2.89
C LYS A 73 -11.88 14.18 2.57
N ASN A 74 -11.88 14.75 1.36
CA ASN A 74 -12.92 15.66 0.91
C ASN A 74 -14.15 14.93 0.32
N ILE A 75 -14.09 13.60 0.17
CA ILE A 75 -15.19 12.80 -0.36
C ILE A 75 -16.16 12.47 0.76
N PRO A 76 -17.44 12.84 0.64
CA PRO A 76 -18.46 12.49 1.63
C PRO A 76 -18.55 10.97 1.85
N ALA A 77 -18.73 10.52 3.09
CA ALA A 77 -18.71 9.10 3.47
C ALA A 77 -19.77 8.23 2.73
N HIS A 78 -20.86 8.85 2.25
CA HIS A 78 -21.91 8.16 1.49
C HIS A 78 -21.63 8.10 -0.01
N MET A 79 -20.56 8.73 -0.49
CA MET A 79 -20.19 8.72 -1.92
C MET A 79 -19.09 7.71 -2.18
N GLN A 80 -19.21 7.03 -3.31
CA GLN A 80 -18.15 6.15 -3.78
C GLN A 80 -16.99 6.99 -4.34
N PRO A 81 -15.75 6.81 -3.86
CA PRO A 81 -14.60 7.50 -4.41
C PRO A 81 -14.44 7.23 -5.91
N SER A 82 -14.21 8.29 -6.67
CA SER A 82 -13.89 8.20 -8.09
C SER A 82 -12.90 9.30 -8.48
N LEU A 83 -11.97 8.96 -9.35
CA LEU A 83 -10.98 9.86 -9.91
C LEU A 83 -11.25 10.06 -11.39
N ARG A 84 -11.45 11.27 -11.82
CA ARG A 84 -11.44 11.62 -13.23
C ARG A 84 -10.04 12.09 -13.62
N ILE A 85 -9.52 11.55 -14.70
CA ILE A 85 -8.15 11.90 -15.14
C ILE A 85 -8.03 13.40 -15.46
N GLU A 86 -9.12 14.03 -15.92
CA GLU A 86 -9.15 15.48 -16.14
C GLU A 86 -8.94 16.28 -14.85
N ASP A 87 -9.33 15.75 -13.69
CA ASP A 87 -9.14 16.45 -12.41
C ASP A 87 -7.66 16.49 -12.02
N LEU A 88 -6.86 15.49 -12.42
CA LEU A 88 -5.41 15.51 -12.20
C LEU A 88 -4.73 16.72 -12.87
N LYS A 89 -5.27 17.21 -13.98
CA LYS A 89 -4.72 18.38 -14.69
C LYS A 89 -4.86 19.69 -13.91
N LYS A 90 -5.71 19.71 -12.89
CA LYS A 90 -5.93 20.88 -12.03
C LYS A 90 -4.87 21.02 -10.94
N HIS A 91 -4.14 19.94 -10.66
CA HIS A 91 -3.13 19.93 -9.62
C HIS A 91 -1.77 20.36 -10.16
N ILE A 92 -1.08 21.18 -9.40
CA ILE A 92 0.27 21.64 -9.71
C ILE A 92 1.26 20.68 -9.05
N LEU A 93 2.06 20.01 -9.86
CA LEU A 93 3.20 19.25 -9.38
C LEU A 93 4.37 20.20 -9.13
N ILE A 94 4.84 20.24 -7.89
CA ILE A 94 6.11 20.90 -7.56
C ILE A 94 7.22 19.94 -7.99
N ALA A 95 7.98 20.31 -8.99
CA ALA A 95 9.06 19.50 -9.55
C ALA A 95 10.41 20.21 -9.35
N PRO A 96 11.17 19.89 -8.29
CA PRO A 96 12.55 20.35 -8.13
C PRO A 96 13.45 19.79 -9.25
N PRO A 97 14.74 20.15 -9.33
CA PRO A 97 15.67 19.55 -10.28
C PRO A 97 15.65 18.01 -10.22
N ILE A 98 15.87 17.34 -11.35
CA ILE A 98 15.73 15.88 -11.48
C ILE A 98 16.59 15.10 -10.47
N ASP A 99 17.76 15.59 -10.14
CA ASP A 99 18.66 14.95 -9.19
C ASP A 99 18.10 15.01 -7.76
N GLU A 100 17.44 16.11 -7.41
CA GLU A 100 16.75 16.26 -6.13
C GLU A 100 15.50 15.37 -6.08
N GLN A 101 14.74 15.26 -7.17
CA GLN A 101 13.60 14.34 -7.25
C GLN A 101 14.02 12.89 -6.97
N LYS A 102 15.11 12.44 -7.60
CA LYS A 102 15.67 11.09 -7.38
C LYS A 102 16.14 10.91 -5.94
N ALA A 103 16.87 11.88 -5.39
CA ALA A 103 17.32 11.80 -4.01
C ALA A 103 16.16 11.71 -3.01
N ILE A 104 15.08 12.44 -3.25
CA ILE A 104 13.86 12.36 -2.45
C ILE A 104 13.21 10.98 -2.59
N ALA A 105 13.08 10.46 -3.82
CA ALA A 105 12.49 9.16 -4.07
C ALA A 105 13.29 8.03 -3.40
N ASP A 106 14.61 8.00 -3.58
CA ASP A 106 15.52 7.00 -2.98
C ASP A 106 15.47 7.04 -1.44
N TYR A 107 15.40 8.23 -0.87
CA TYR A 107 15.24 8.39 0.57
C TYR A 107 13.90 7.80 1.05
N LEU A 108 12.81 8.12 0.37
CA LEU A 108 11.48 7.62 0.72
C LEU A 108 11.38 6.11 0.51
N ASP A 109 11.92 5.56 -0.57
CA ASP A 109 11.97 4.11 -0.82
C ASP A 109 12.70 3.40 0.33
N THR A 110 13.85 3.93 0.75
CA THR A 110 14.61 3.38 1.88
C THR A 110 13.82 3.44 3.18
N LYS A 111 13.19 4.57 3.48
CA LYS A 111 12.45 4.76 4.73
C LYS A 111 11.16 3.96 4.79
N THR A 112 10.41 3.91 3.70
CA THR A 112 9.19 3.10 3.64
C THR A 112 9.51 1.61 3.77
N ALA A 113 10.55 1.11 3.09
CA ALA A 113 10.97 -0.29 3.24
C ALA A 113 11.39 -0.62 4.68
N GLN A 114 12.10 0.29 5.37
CA GLN A 114 12.44 0.11 6.80
C GLN A 114 11.18 0.05 7.67
N ILE A 115 10.20 0.92 7.43
CA ILE A 115 8.93 0.93 8.16
C ILE A 115 8.14 -0.34 7.91
N ASP A 116 8.07 -0.81 6.67
CA ASP A 116 7.36 -2.04 6.30
C ASP A 116 7.96 -3.27 7.01
N LEU A 117 9.29 -3.36 7.10
CA LEU A 117 9.97 -4.42 7.85
C LEU A 117 9.64 -4.37 9.35
N ILE A 118 9.56 -3.17 9.94
CA ILE A 118 9.16 -3.00 11.34
C ILE A 118 7.71 -3.47 11.53
N ILE A 119 6.80 -3.09 10.63
CA ILE A 119 5.39 -3.50 10.67
C ILE A 119 5.27 -5.02 10.59
N GLU A 120 5.99 -5.68 9.68
CA GLU A 120 6.03 -7.13 9.54
C GLU A 120 6.52 -7.81 10.83
N THR A 121 7.61 -7.27 11.41
CA THR A 121 8.17 -7.77 12.67
C THR A 121 7.16 -7.67 13.80
N ILE A 122 6.47 -6.53 13.95
CA ILE A 122 5.45 -6.31 14.98
C ILE A 122 4.27 -7.27 14.78
N ASN A 123 3.79 -7.46 13.55
CA ASN A 123 2.71 -8.39 13.26
C ASN A 123 3.09 -9.83 13.65
N THR A 124 4.30 -10.26 13.33
CA THR A 124 4.84 -11.57 13.74
C THR A 124 4.88 -11.71 15.27
N GLN A 125 5.27 -10.67 16.00
CA GLN A 125 5.27 -10.68 17.46
C GLN A 125 3.84 -10.78 18.02
N ILE A 126 2.88 -10.05 17.44
CA ILE A 126 1.46 -10.12 17.84
C ILE A 126 0.92 -11.54 17.64
N GLU A 127 1.23 -12.19 16.52
CA GLU A 127 0.83 -13.58 16.28
C GLU A 127 1.39 -14.53 17.35
N LYS A 128 2.69 -14.45 17.63
CA LYS A 128 3.35 -15.27 18.68
C LYS A 128 2.75 -15.04 20.07
N LEU A 129 2.44 -13.80 20.42
CA LEU A 129 1.79 -13.49 21.70
C LEU A 129 0.37 -14.06 21.78
N ASN A 130 -0.38 -14.04 20.68
CA ASN A 130 -1.70 -14.65 20.61
C ASN A 130 -1.64 -16.18 20.73
N GLU A 131 -0.65 -16.83 20.13
CA GLU A 131 -0.40 -18.27 20.29
C GLU A 131 -0.04 -18.62 21.72
N LEU A 132 0.90 -17.85 22.33
CA LEU A 132 1.30 -18.04 23.73
C LEU A 132 0.10 -17.88 24.67
N ARG A 133 -0.75 -16.87 24.45
CA ARG A 133 -1.98 -16.67 25.23
C ARG A 133 -2.90 -17.87 25.15
N LYS A 134 -3.13 -18.43 23.96
CA LYS A 134 -3.96 -19.62 23.74
C LYS A 134 -3.36 -20.84 24.47
N THR A 135 -2.06 -21.05 24.34
CA THR A 135 -1.33 -22.16 25.01
C THR A 135 -1.45 -22.05 26.52
N LEU A 136 -1.18 -20.86 27.08
CA LEU A 136 -1.27 -20.63 28.53
C LEU A 136 -2.67 -20.91 29.08
N ILE A 137 -3.71 -20.40 28.39
CA ILE A 137 -5.10 -20.66 28.79
C ILE A 137 -5.37 -22.17 28.78
N ASN A 138 -4.99 -22.88 27.71
CA ASN A 138 -5.17 -24.32 27.58
C ASN A 138 -4.43 -25.07 28.70
N ASP A 139 -3.18 -24.73 28.97
CA ASP A 139 -2.34 -25.44 29.92
C ASP A 139 -2.80 -25.24 31.38
N VAL A 140 -3.34 -24.05 31.68
CA VAL A 140 -3.96 -23.78 33.00
C VAL A 140 -5.30 -24.51 33.13
N VAL A 141 -6.18 -24.40 32.16
CA VAL A 141 -7.53 -25.01 32.20
C VAL A 141 -7.45 -26.52 32.20
N THR A 142 -6.49 -27.12 31.50
CA THR A 142 -6.28 -28.57 31.46
C THR A 142 -5.48 -29.12 32.64
N GLY A 143 -5.03 -28.24 33.58
CA GLY A 143 -4.27 -28.64 34.76
C GLY A 143 -2.82 -29.00 34.50
N LYS A 144 -2.28 -28.75 33.31
CA LYS A 144 -0.85 -28.88 33.07
C LYS A 144 -0.02 -27.90 33.88
N ILE A 145 -0.56 -26.69 34.08
CA ILE A 145 -0.02 -25.68 34.95
C ILE A 145 -0.98 -25.54 36.14
N LYS A 146 -0.53 -25.88 37.33
CA LYS A 146 -1.31 -25.73 38.56
C LYS A 146 -1.14 -24.32 39.10
N VAL A 147 -2.22 -23.55 39.14
CA VAL A 147 -2.26 -22.17 39.68
C VAL A 147 -2.71 -22.11 41.14
N TYR A 148 -3.21 -23.24 41.67
CA TYR A 148 -3.63 -23.36 43.06
C TYR A 148 -2.72 -24.35 43.75
N LYS A 149 -2.16 -23.95 44.93
CA LYS A 149 -1.54 -24.83 45.91
C LYS A 149 -2.38 -24.79 47.17
N GLU A 150 -2.75 -25.95 47.69
CA GLU A 150 -3.42 -26.05 48.99
C GLU A 150 -2.55 -25.36 50.05
N GLY A 151 -3.06 -24.27 50.63
CA GLY A 151 -2.36 -23.53 51.71
C GLY A 151 -1.75 -22.18 51.36
N GLU A 152 -1.76 -21.75 50.08
CA GLU A 152 -1.36 -20.37 49.67
C GLU A 152 -2.57 -19.65 49.08
N THR A 153 -3.10 -18.66 49.81
CA THR A 153 -4.06 -17.67 49.26
C THR A 153 -3.27 -16.67 48.42
N ILE A 154 -3.63 -16.50 47.17
CA ILE A 154 -3.07 -15.45 46.30
C ILE A 154 -3.58 -14.09 46.77
#